data_52c44ea60931b003147ce55d266a9ba2
#
_entry.id   52c44ea60931b003147ce55d266a9ba2
#
_cell.length_a   1.000
_cell.length_b   1.000
_cell.length_c   1.000
_cell.angle_alpha   90.00
_cell.angle_beta   90.00
_cell.angle_gamma   90.00
#
_symmetry.space_group_name_H-M   'P 1'
#
loop_
_entity.id
_entity.type
_entity.pdbx_description
1 polymer ?
#
loop_
_entity_poly.entity_id
_entity_poly.type
_entity_poly.pdbx_seq_one_letter_code
_entity_poly.pdbx_strand_id
1 'polypeptide(L)'
;KICKKIETNHGNIDTNNAVENISNEIEEKKEEMDFEGVSSDTIKEILKQNHEIVDLLVEERKRNNELTNQLIEVSKEAKTVNNNNTINNNVNNTFNLQVFLNEQCKDALNIQDFINSIQLSIEDLQETGRLGYVDGMSRIFVKALNNLDETERPIHCTDAKREVLYIKDQDKWEKESKHGNTIQKTLERIQDKNLSLIPEWREKNPAFMDMNSKESDEYIKISMHTLGDNENPTKQNDKIIKNIMKEVTIDKQSSSLKQAS
;
A
#
# COMPACT_ATOMS: atom_id res chain seq x y z
N LYS A 1 -1.77 -67.52 -11.85
CA LYS A 1 -2.42 -66.28 -11.45
C LYS A 1 -1.66 -65.75 -10.24
N ILE A 2 -0.73 -64.90 -10.51
CA ILE A 2 0.29 -64.43 -9.54
C ILE A 2 -0.11 -63.02 -9.11
N CYS A 3 -0.50 -62.87 -7.85
CA CYS A 3 -0.59 -61.54 -7.20
C CYS A 3 0.80 -61.14 -6.69
N LYS A 4 1.38 -60.07 -7.25
CA LYS A 4 2.57 -59.44 -6.69
C LYS A 4 2.16 -58.46 -5.62
N LYS A 5 2.66 -58.67 -4.39
CA LYS A 5 2.66 -57.71 -3.28
C LYS A 5 3.52 -56.53 -3.67
N ILE A 6 2.98 -55.33 -3.51
CA ILE A 6 3.75 -54.09 -3.54
C ILE A 6 4.09 -53.76 -2.09
N GLU A 7 5.37 -53.84 -1.73
CA GLU A 7 5.90 -53.35 -0.46
C GLU A 7 6.07 -51.84 -0.56
N THR A 8 5.39 -51.13 0.31
CA THR A 8 5.55 -49.69 0.47
C THR A 8 6.74 -49.42 1.41
N ASN A 9 7.85 -48.99 0.83
CA ASN A 9 8.99 -48.47 1.59
C ASN A 9 8.65 -47.08 2.12
N HIS A 10 8.42 -46.98 3.43
CA HIS A 10 8.40 -45.73 4.14
C HIS A 10 9.85 -45.35 4.45
N GLY A 11 10.47 -44.59 3.55
CA GLY A 11 11.72 -43.88 3.83
C GLY A 11 11.42 -42.72 4.75
N ASN A 12 11.93 -42.79 5.98
CA ASN A 12 12.02 -41.67 6.89
C ASN A 12 12.91 -40.59 6.22
N ILE A 13 12.31 -39.53 5.74
CA ILE A 13 13.08 -38.33 5.33
C ILE A 13 13.47 -37.60 6.59
N ASP A 14 14.76 -37.61 6.88
CA ASP A 14 15.37 -36.96 8.02
C ASP A 14 15.34 -35.43 7.76
N THR A 15 14.29 -34.78 8.25
CA THR A 15 14.02 -33.36 8.03
C THR A 15 15.09 -32.45 8.68
N ASN A 16 15.85 -32.98 9.66
CA ASN A 16 16.93 -32.24 10.30
C ASN A 16 18.15 -32.07 9.38
N ASN A 17 18.51 -33.11 8.59
CA ASN A 17 19.60 -33.02 7.60
C ASN A 17 19.24 -32.08 6.42
N ALA A 18 17.97 -31.99 6.05
CA ALA A 18 17.54 -31.08 4.99
C ALA A 18 17.58 -29.59 5.43
N VAL A 19 17.25 -29.32 6.70
CA VAL A 19 17.32 -27.95 7.27
C VAL A 19 18.76 -27.52 7.46
N GLU A 20 19.64 -28.41 7.89
CA GLU A 20 21.07 -28.12 8.08
C GLU A 20 21.78 -27.87 6.72
N ASN A 21 21.45 -28.63 5.69
CA ASN A 21 21.97 -28.41 4.34
C ASN A 21 21.48 -27.07 3.74
N ILE A 22 20.21 -26.70 3.94
CA ILE A 22 19.67 -25.41 3.48
C ILE A 22 20.33 -24.24 4.24
N SER A 23 20.58 -24.41 5.54
CA SER A 23 21.26 -23.38 6.35
C SER A 23 22.71 -23.18 5.90
N ASN A 24 23.43 -24.26 5.60
CA ASN A 24 24.79 -24.21 5.08
C ASN A 24 24.86 -23.63 3.65
N GLU A 25 23.91 -23.96 2.76
CA GLU A 25 23.82 -23.32 1.44
C GLU A 25 23.48 -21.82 1.51
N ILE A 26 22.75 -21.38 2.54
CA ILE A 26 22.45 -19.97 2.76
C ILE A 26 23.67 -19.24 3.34
N GLU A 27 24.46 -19.88 4.20
CA GLU A 27 25.71 -19.32 4.70
C GLU A 27 26.80 -19.28 3.61
N GLU A 28 26.98 -20.33 2.81
CA GLU A 28 27.89 -20.33 1.66
C GLU A 28 27.52 -19.26 0.62
N LYS A 29 26.21 -19.07 0.33
CA LYS A 29 25.76 -17.98 -0.56
C LYS A 29 25.91 -16.58 0.03
N LYS A 30 26.01 -16.44 1.36
CA LYS A 30 26.36 -15.16 2.00
C LYS A 30 27.85 -14.84 1.90
N GLU A 31 28.70 -15.85 1.92
CA GLU A 31 30.14 -15.68 1.76
C GLU A 31 30.55 -15.41 0.29
N GLU A 32 29.76 -15.87 -0.71
CA GLU A 32 30.01 -15.59 -2.13
C GLU A 32 29.51 -14.21 -2.62
N MET A 33 28.81 -13.43 -1.79
CA MET A 33 28.60 -12.00 -2.03
C MET A 33 29.72 -11.16 -1.40
N ASP A 34 30.95 -11.62 -1.48
CA ASP A 34 32.10 -10.78 -1.27
C ASP A 34 32.18 -9.76 -2.42
N PHE A 35 31.93 -8.51 -2.07
CA PHE A 35 32.22 -7.34 -2.90
C PHE A 35 33.76 -7.18 -3.02
N GLU A 36 34.45 -8.24 -3.43
CA GLU A 36 35.86 -8.19 -3.71
C GLU A 36 36.14 -7.27 -4.91
N GLY A 37 36.51 -6.04 -4.61
CA GLY A 37 37.00 -5.07 -5.59
C GLY A 37 36.35 -3.70 -5.55
N VAL A 38 35.31 -3.48 -4.77
CA VAL A 38 34.71 -2.14 -4.61
C VAL A 38 35.35 -1.45 -3.39
N SER A 39 36.11 -0.35 -3.64
CA SER A 39 36.76 0.36 -2.54
C SER A 39 35.70 0.98 -1.60
N SER A 40 36.03 1.09 -0.31
CA SER A 40 35.21 1.79 0.68
C SER A 40 34.81 3.20 0.20
N ASP A 41 35.67 3.87 -0.55
CA ASP A 41 35.41 5.20 -1.10
C ASP A 41 34.37 5.17 -2.24
N THR A 42 34.37 4.10 -3.06
CA THR A 42 33.36 3.91 -4.10
C THR A 42 31.97 3.67 -3.48
N ILE A 43 31.90 2.91 -2.41
CA ILE A 43 30.63 2.65 -1.73
C ILE A 43 30.12 3.92 -1.04
N LYS A 44 31.00 4.71 -0.42
CA LYS A 44 30.62 6.04 0.13
C LYS A 44 30.08 6.96 -0.96
N GLU A 45 30.71 6.96 -2.14
CA GLU A 45 30.25 7.77 -3.27
C GLU A 45 28.88 7.30 -3.78
N ILE A 46 28.65 5.98 -3.87
CA ILE A 46 27.34 5.41 -4.21
C ILE A 46 26.27 5.79 -3.18
N LEU A 47 26.60 5.69 -1.88
CA LEU A 47 25.67 6.12 -0.83
C LEU A 47 25.34 7.60 -0.92
N LYS A 48 26.33 8.44 -1.21
CA LYS A 48 26.14 9.87 -1.41
C LYS A 48 25.26 10.16 -2.63
N GLN A 49 25.51 9.50 -3.76
CA GLN A 49 24.69 9.64 -4.97
C GLN A 49 23.26 9.15 -4.74
N ASN A 50 23.07 8.03 -4.06
CA ASN A 50 21.75 7.55 -3.67
C ASN A 50 21.02 8.55 -2.77
N HIS A 51 21.74 9.18 -1.85
CA HIS A 51 21.21 10.25 -1.00
C HIS A 51 20.72 11.45 -1.84
N GLU A 52 21.52 11.94 -2.78
CA GLU A 52 21.17 13.04 -3.67
C GLU A 52 19.97 12.68 -4.57
N ILE A 53 19.91 11.46 -5.08
CA ILE A 53 18.77 10.96 -5.89
C ILE A 53 17.49 10.92 -5.07
N VAL A 54 17.53 10.43 -3.83
CA VAL A 54 16.34 10.41 -2.95
C VAL A 54 15.87 11.82 -2.66
N ASP A 55 16.77 12.77 -2.40
CA ASP A 55 16.40 14.17 -2.17
C ASP A 55 15.73 14.80 -3.39
N LEU A 56 16.28 14.57 -4.58
CA LEU A 56 15.69 15.05 -5.82
C LEU A 56 14.30 14.45 -6.07
N LEU A 57 14.13 13.16 -5.83
CA LEU A 57 12.84 12.48 -5.96
C LEU A 57 11.80 13.03 -4.97
N VAL A 58 12.18 13.27 -3.73
CA VAL A 58 11.30 13.87 -2.72
C VAL A 58 10.87 15.28 -3.15
N GLU A 59 11.81 16.09 -3.63
CA GLU A 59 11.51 17.45 -4.08
C GLU A 59 10.63 17.48 -5.32
N GLU A 60 10.90 16.63 -6.32
CA GLU A 60 10.10 16.52 -7.53
C GLU A 60 8.67 16.06 -7.21
N ARG A 61 8.51 15.04 -6.37
CA ARG A 61 7.19 14.57 -5.94
C ARG A 61 6.42 15.62 -5.17
N LYS A 62 7.08 16.38 -4.30
CA LYS A 62 6.46 17.51 -3.60
C LYS A 62 5.91 18.55 -4.59
N ARG A 63 6.68 18.93 -5.60
CA ARG A 63 6.23 19.83 -6.67
C ARG A 63 5.06 19.27 -7.46
N ASN A 64 5.10 17.99 -7.83
CA ASN A 64 4.02 17.32 -8.54
C ASN A 64 2.73 17.29 -7.71
N ASN A 65 2.82 17.07 -6.40
CA ASN A 65 1.67 17.12 -5.49
C ASN A 65 1.09 18.54 -5.39
N GLU A 66 1.92 19.55 -5.30
CA GLU A 66 1.48 20.96 -5.29
C GLU A 66 0.75 21.33 -6.58
N LEU A 67 1.29 20.96 -7.75
CA LEU A 67 0.65 21.15 -9.04
C LEU A 67 -0.69 20.40 -9.14
N THR A 68 -0.73 19.16 -8.66
CA THR A 68 -1.96 18.35 -8.66
C THR A 68 -3.03 18.98 -7.76
N ASN A 69 -2.66 19.51 -6.60
CA ASN A 69 -3.59 20.23 -5.72
C ASN A 69 -4.14 21.49 -6.37
N GLN A 70 -3.29 22.27 -7.05
CA GLN A 70 -3.71 23.46 -7.80
C GLN A 70 -4.68 23.09 -8.93
N LEU A 71 -4.42 22.00 -9.68
CA LEU A 71 -5.33 21.50 -10.72
C LEU A 71 -6.68 21.06 -10.16
N ILE A 72 -6.70 20.44 -8.97
CA ILE A 72 -7.94 20.06 -8.28
C ILE A 72 -8.74 21.29 -7.87
N GLU A 73 -8.09 22.32 -7.33
CA GLU A 73 -8.74 23.59 -6.96
C GLU A 73 -9.37 24.27 -8.17
N VAL A 74 -8.62 24.44 -9.25
CA VAL A 74 -9.13 25.00 -10.52
C VAL A 74 -10.28 24.16 -11.08
N SER A 75 -10.22 22.83 -10.94
CA SER A 75 -11.29 21.92 -11.39
C SER A 75 -12.57 22.05 -10.54
N LYS A 76 -12.45 22.33 -9.23
CA LYS A 76 -13.60 22.58 -8.33
C LYS A 76 -14.36 23.85 -8.73
N GLU A 77 -13.65 24.89 -9.15
CA GLU A 77 -14.27 26.14 -9.61
C GLU A 77 -15.02 26.01 -10.95
N ALA A 78 -14.67 25.02 -11.77
CA ALA A 78 -15.20 24.86 -13.13
C ALA A 78 -16.46 23.98 -13.26
N LYS A 79 -16.94 23.32 -12.19
CA LYS A 79 -18.07 22.36 -12.26
C LYS A 79 -19.25 22.73 -11.38
N THR A 80 -20.17 23.54 -11.95
CA THR A 80 -21.59 23.49 -11.60
C THR A 80 -22.36 22.93 -12.80
N VAL A 81 -22.61 21.61 -12.84
CA VAL A 81 -23.59 21.01 -13.75
C VAL A 81 -24.35 19.89 -13.02
N ASN A 82 -25.67 20.08 -12.93
CA ASN A 82 -26.68 19.18 -12.39
C ASN A 82 -26.76 17.84 -13.13
N ASN A 83 -26.92 16.74 -12.36
CA ASN A 83 -27.52 15.52 -12.89
C ASN A 83 -28.53 14.92 -11.91
N ASN A 84 -29.82 15.01 -12.25
CA ASN A 84 -30.93 14.32 -11.62
C ASN A 84 -30.98 12.87 -12.08
N ASN A 85 -30.90 11.91 -11.17
CA ASN A 85 -31.20 10.52 -11.44
C ASN A 85 -32.34 10.03 -10.56
N THR A 86 -33.38 9.56 -11.20
CA THR A 86 -34.67 9.11 -10.61
C THR A 86 -34.51 7.73 -9.95
N ILE A 87 -34.99 7.60 -8.73
CA ILE A 87 -34.90 6.38 -7.92
C ILE A 87 -36.20 5.58 -8.08
N ASN A 88 -36.08 4.31 -8.47
CA ASN A 88 -37.18 3.33 -8.41
C ASN A 88 -37.12 2.55 -7.09
N ASN A 89 -38.08 2.80 -6.22
CA ASN A 89 -38.25 2.09 -4.94
C ASN A 89 -38.92 0.73 -5.16
N ASN A 90 -38.20 -0.34 -4.95
CA ASN A 90 -38.77 -1.67 -4.72
C ASN A 90 -38.29 -2.18 -3.35
N VAL A 91 -39.17 -2.17 -2.38
CA VAL A 91 -38.91 -2.56 -1.00
C VAL A 91 -38.93 -4.09 -0.89
N ASN A 92 -37.81 -4.71 -1.19
CA ASN A 92 -37.46 -6.02 -0.68
C ASN A 92 -36.28 -5.84 0.26
N ASN A 93 -36.31 -6.48 1.42
CA ASN A 93 -35.32 -6.40 2.52
C ASN A 93 -33.90 -6.88 2.08
N THR A 94 -33.44 -6.44 0.93
CA THR A 94 -32.14 -6.73 0.33
C THR A 94 -31.28 -5.47 0.41
N PHE A 95 -30.01 -5.63 0.80
CA PHE A 95 -29.04 -4.55 0.85
C PHE A 95 -29.08 -3.71 -0.44
N ASN A 96 -29.36 -2.42 -0.28
CA ASN A 96 -29.34 -1.45 -1.38
C ASN A 96 -28.07 -0.61 -1.33
N LEU A 97 -27.16 -0.85 -2.26
CA LEU A 97 -25.90 -0.14 -2.33
C LEU A 97 -26.07 1.38 -2.51
N GLN A 98 -27.04 1.82 -3.30
CA GLN A 98 -27.25 3.25 -3.54
C GLN A 98 -27.71 3.97 -2.27
N VAL A 99 -28.61 3.34 -1.49
CA VAL A 99 -29.03 3.85 -0.17
C VAL A 99 -27.83 3.87 0.79
N PHE A 100 -27.03 2.80 0.82
CA PHE A 100 -25.83 2.76 1.66
C PHE A 100 -24.89 3.91 1.33
N LEU A 101 -24.49 4.06 0.08
CA LEU A 101 -23.49 5.06 -0.32
C LEU A 101 -24.03 6.50 -0.22
N ASN A 102 -25.29 6.75 -0.65
CA ASN A 102 -25.79 8.13 -0.76
C ASN A 102 -26.50 8.63 0.51
N GLU A 103 -26.99 7.73 1.36
CA GLU A 103 -27.70 8.12 2.58
C GLU A 103 -26.90 7.82 3.85
N GLN A 104 -26.39 6.57 4.01
CA GLN A 104 -25.62 6.22 5.20
C GLN A 104 -24.18 6.80 5.15
N CYS A 105 -23.53 6.76 3.99
CA CYS A 105 -22.19 7.31 3.78
C CYS A 105 -22.21 8.72 3.17
N LYS A 106 -23.31 9.49 3.33
CA LYS A 106 -23.42 10.86 2.81
C LYS A 106 -22.31 11.78 3.33
N ASP A 107 -21.95 11.61 4.60
CA ASP A 107 -20.94 12.41 5.28
C ASP A 107 -19.53 11.79 5.20
N ALA A 108 -19.34 10.74 4.38
CA ALA A 108 -18.03 10.16 4.13
C ALA A 108 -17.06 11.20 3.55
N LEU A 109 -15.78 11.09 3.91
CA LEU A 109 -14.74 11.96 3.37
C LEU A 109 -14.61 11.80 1.85
N ASN A 110 -14.18 12.84 1.17
CA ASN A 110 -13.64 12.67 -0.18
C ASN A 110 -12.26 11.99 -0.10
N ILE A 111 -11.89 11.23 -1.09
CA ILE A 111 -10.61 10.50 -1.11
C ILE A 111 -9.41 11.44 -0.95
N GLN A 112 -9.49 12.66 -1.47
CA GLN A 112 -8.44 13.65 -1.35
C GLN A 112 -8.32 14.18 0.09
N ASP A 113 -9.45 14.42 0.76
CA ASP A 113 -9.49 14.88 2.14
C ASP A 113 -8.97 13.79 3.08
N PHE A 114 -9.33 12.54 2.81
CA PHE A 114 -8.78 11.37 3.51
C PHE A 114 -7.25 11.29 3.37
N ILE A 115 -6.70 11.35 2.15
CA ILE A 115 -5.25 11.34 1.94
C ILE A 115 -4.58 12.48 2.69
N ASN A 116 -5.16 13.67 2.64
CA ASN A 116 -4.61 14.85 3.33
C ASN A 116 -4.62 14.69 4.85
N SER A 117 -5.62 14.01 5.42
CA SER A 117 -5.74 13.74 6.86
C SER A 117 -4.73 12.72 7.38
N ILE A 118 -4.15 11.88 6.52
CA ILE A 118 -3.17 10.87 6.93
C ILE A 118 -1.90 11.56 7.44
N GLN A 119 -1.62 11.37 8.72
CA GLN A 119 -0.38 11.80 9.34
C GLN A 119 0.52 10.58 9.52
N LEU A 120 1.66 10.60 8.86
CA LEU A 120 2.67 9.55 8.97
C LEU A 120 3.74 9.97 9.97
N SER A 121 4.27 8.99 10.67
CA SER A 121 5.38 9.15 11.60
C SER A 121 6.65 8.47 11.08
N ILE A 122 7.78 8.76 11.72
CA ILE A 122 9.06 8.09 11.44
C ILE A 122 8.92 6.57 11.64
N GLU A 123 8.14 6.14 12.62
CA GLU A 123 7.87 4.70 12.86
C GLU A 123 7.11 4.06 11.71
N ASP A 124 6.18 4.76 11.03
CA ASP A 124 5.50 4.24 9.85
C ASP A 124 6.47 4.07 8.67
N LEU A 125 7.44 4.98 8.52
CA LEU A 125 8.52 4.87 7.55
C LEU A 125 9.44 3.68 7.85
N GLN A 126 9.90 3.53 9.09
CA GLN A 126 10.74 2.42 9.54
C GLN A 126 10.03 1.07 9.36
N GLU A 127 8.74 1.00 9.70
CA GLU A 127 7.94 -0.21 9.45
C GLU A 127 7.82 -0.53 7.97
N THR A 128 7.73 0.47 7.08
CA THR A 128 7.77 0.24 5.63
C THR A 128 9.12 -0.34 5.22
N GLY A 129 10.22 0.19 5.76
CA GLY A 129 11.57 -0.36 5.55
C GLY A 129 11.71 -1.81 6.04
N ARG A 130 11.04 -2.16 7.13
CA ARG A 130 11.10 -3.52 7.72
C ARG A 130 10.20 -4.52 6.99
N LEU A 131 8.97 -4.13 6.64
CA LEU A 131 7.95 -5.01 6.07
C LEU A 131 8.06 -5.15 4.54
N GLY A 132 8.70 -4.21 3.88
CA GLY A 132 8.68 -4.05 2.43
C GLY A 132 7.51 -3.21 1.93
N TYR A 133 7.57 -2.79 0.67
CA TYR A 133 6.65 -1.84 0.07
C TYR A 133 5.18 -2.25 0.20
N VAL A 134 4.84 -3.48 -0.19
CA VAL A 134 3.45 -3.94 -0.24
C VAL A 134 2.80 -3.93 1.15
N ASP A 135 3.45 -4.54 2.13
CA ASP A 135 2.88 -4.68 3.46
C ASP A 135 2.93 -3.36 4.23
N GLY A 136 4.01 -2.58 4.06
CA GLY A 136 4.15 -1.26 4.65
C GLY A 136 3.07 -0.29 4.15
N MET A 137 2.88 -0.18 2.84
CA MET A 137 1.86 0.68 2.24
C MET A 137 0.43 0.21 2.59
N SER A 138 0.19 -1.12 2.57
CA SER A 138 -1.10 -1.68 2.99
C SER A 138 -1.41 -1.31 4.44
N ARG A 139 -0.42 -1.46 5.34
CA ARG A 139 -0.55 -1.12 6.76
C ARG A 139 -0.89 0.36 6.97
N ILE A 140 -0.21 1.26 6.28
CA ILE A 140 -0.47 2.70 6.36
C ILE A 140 -1.93 3.00 5.97
N PHE A 141 -2.36 2.49 4.82
CA PHE A 141 -3.71 2.73 4.30
C PHE A 141 -4.78 2.16 5.24
N VAL A 142 -4.64 0.90 5.64
CA VAL A 142 -5.60 0.21 6.52
C VAL A 142 -5.66 0.88 7.90
N LYS A 143 -4.51 1.26 8.48
CA LYS A 143 -4.46 2.02 9.74
C LYS A 143 -5.24 3.33 9.65
N ALA A 144 -5.11 4.06 8.54
CA ALA A 144 -5.83 5.31 8.33
C ALA A 144 -7.35 5.08 8.18
N LEU A 145 -7.77 4.04 7.46
CA LEU A 145 -9.19 3.68 7.33
C LEU A 145 -9.81 3.23 8.66
N ASN A 146 -9.05 2.53 9.50
CA ASN A 146 -9.52 2.04 10.79
C ASN A 146 -9.67 3.15 11.85
N ASN A 147 -9.15 4.33 11.59
CA ASN A 147 -9.42 5.52 12.41
C ASN A 147 -10.75 6.20 12.06
N LEU A 148 -11.46 5.72 11.02
CA LEU A 148 -12.75 6.23 10.57
C LEU A 148 -13.84 5.18 10.80
N ASP A 149 -15.03 5.66 11.15
CA ASP A 149 -16.21 4.81 11.11
C ASP A 149 -16.49 4.33 9.68
N GLU A 150 -17.12 3.15 9.54
CA GLU A 150 -17.42 2.57 8.23
C GLU A 150 -18.11 3.57 7.29
N THR A 151 -19.04 4.36 7.82
CA THR A 151 -19.83 5.34 7.05
C THR A 151 -19.07 6.61 6.69
N GLU A 152 -17.92 6.86 7.31
CA GLU A 152 -17.03 8.00 7.04
C GLU A 152 -15.92 7.66 6.04
N ARG A 153 -15.71 6.37 5.77
CA ARG A 153 -14.64 5.91 4.86
C ARG A 153 -14.92 6.36 3.42
N PRO A 154 -13.92 6.91 2.72
CA PRO A 154 -14.06 7.38 1.33
C PRO A 154 -14.09 6.26 0.29
N ILE A 155 -13.92 5.01 0.71
CA ILE A 155 -13.77 3.86 -0.17
C ILE A 155 -14.50 2.64 0.39
N HIS A 156 -15.26 1.96 -0.47
CA HIS A 156 -15.96 0.72 -0.17
C HIS A 156 -15.78 -0.31 -1.27
N CYS A 157 -15.77 -1.59 -0.89
CA CYS A 157 -15.74 -2.72 -1.81
C CYS A 157 -17.07 -3.49 -1.69
N THR A 158 -17.73 -3.73 -2.81
CA THR A 158 -19.00 -4.50 -2.82
C THR A 158 -18.79 -5.97 -3.11
N ASP A 159 -17.71 -6.29 -3.78
CA ASP A 159 -17.36 -7.66 -4.18
C ASP A 159 -15.83 -7.74 -4.37
N ALA A 160 -15.13 -8.24 -3.36
CA ALA A 160 -13.68 -8.42 -3.40
C ALA A 160 -13.23 -9.42 -4.48
N LYS A 161 -14.11 -10.36 -4.89
CA LYS A 161 -13.77 -11.31 -5.96
C LYS A 161 -13.78 -10.66 -7.34
N ARG A 162 -14.69 -9.72 -7.55
CA ARG A 162 -14.80 -8.94 -8.79
C ARG A 162 -13.94 -7.68 -8.81
N GLU A 163 -13.25 -7.42 -7.68
CA GLU A 163 -12.33 -6.28 -7.53
C GLU A 163 -13.00 -4.92 -7.87
N VAL A 164 -14.25 -4.73 -7.39
CA VAL A 164 -15.05 -3.53 -7.63
C VAL A 164 -15.02 -2.63 -6.40
N LEU A 165 -14.49 -1.43 -6.59
CA LEU A 165 -14.43 -0.36 -5.60
C LEU A 165 -15.47 0.72 -5.90
N TYR A 166 -15.93 1.38 -4.84
CA TYR A 166 -16.66 2.65 -4.90
C TYR A 166 -15.84 3.66 -4.11
N ILE A 167 -15.48 4.76 -4.74
CA ILE A 167 -14.63 5.80 -4.19
C ILE A 167 -15.40 7.11 -4.22
N LYS A 168 -15.42 7.83 -3.09
CA LYS A 168 -16.03 9.15 -3.00
C LYS A 168 -14.97 10.19 -3.38
N ASP A 169 -15.23 10.91 -4.46
CA ASP A 169 -14.42 12.07 -4.88
C ASP A 169 -15.33 13.20 -5.34
N GLN A 170 -14.99 14.44 -4.97
CA GLN A 170 -15.80 15.62 -5.27
C GLN A 170 -17.29 15.42 -4.89
N ASP A 171 -17.55 14.88 -3.70
CA ASP A 171 -18.89 14.56 -3.13
C ASP A 171 -19.74 13.58 -3.95
N LYS A 172 -19.09 12.78 -4.82
CA LYS A 172 -19.76 11.76 -5.63
C LYS A 172 -19.11 10.41 -5.45
N TRP A 173 -19.94 9.37 -5.38
CA TRP A 173 -19.50 8.00 -5.40
C TRP A 173 -19.30 7.51 -6.84
N GLU A 174 -18.08 7.16 -7.18
CA GLU A 174 -17.74 6.62 -8.49
C GLU A 174 -17.29 5.17 -8.38
N LYS A 175 -17.72 4.35 -9.34
CA LYS A 175 -17.32 2.95 -9.43
C LYS A 175 -15.98 2.84 -10.15
N GLU A 176 -15.03 2.20 -9.51
CA GLU A 176 -13.70 1.94 -10.06
C GLU A 176 -13.30 0.46 -9.98
N SER A 177 -12.41 0.06 -10.87
CA SER A 177 -11.68 -1.20 -10.76
C SER A 177 -10.37 -0.97 -9.99
N LYS A 178 -9.67 -2.05 -9.65
CA LYS A 178 -8.32 -1.95 -9.03
C LYS A 178 -7.28 -1.22 -9.89
N HIS A 179 -7.52 -1.10 -11.19
CA HIS A 179 -6.67 -0.33 -12.12
C HIS A 179 -7.21 1.07 -12.40
N GLY A 180 -8.21 1.50 -11.61
CA GLY A 180 -8.77 2.83 -11.73
C GLY A 180 -7.75 3.92 -11.39
N ASN A 181 -7.90 5.05 -12.05
CA ASN A 181 -6.93 6.13 -11.92
C ASN A 181 -6.92 6.75 -10.51
N THR A 182 -8.09 6.81 -9.85
CA THR A 182 -8.22 7.43 -8.52
C THR A 182 -7.49 6.63 -7.47
N ILE A 183 -7.67 5.29 -7.43
CA ILE A 183 -6.99 4.44 -6.45
C ILE A 183 -5.48 4.40 -6.67
N GLN A 184 -5.02 4.38 -7.93
CA GLN A 184 -3.59 4.40 -8.24
C GLN A 184 -2.94 5.71 -7.76
N LYS A 185 -3.53 6.86 -8.09
CA LYS A 185 -3.06 8.18 -7.60
C LYS A 185 -3.11 8.29 -6.08
N THR A 186 -4.08 7.65 -5.43
CA THR A 186 -4.17 7.60 -3.98
C THR A 186 -2.96 6.91 -3.37
N LEU A 187 -2.56 5.76 -3.93
CA LEU A 187 -1.36 5.04 -3.49
C LEU A 187 -0.09 5.85 -3.71
N GLU A 188 0.05 6.48 -4.88
CA GLU A 188 1.19 7.35 -5.19
C GLU A 188 1.34 8.48 -4.17
N ARG A 189 0.24 9.16 -3.82
CA ARG A 189 0.27 10.25 -2.83
C ARG A 189 0.62 9.80 -1.43
N ILE A 190 0.16 8.62 -1.00
CA ILE A 190 0.54 8.06 0.29
C ILE A 190 2.03 7.66 0.28
N GLN A 191 2.51 7.09 -0.83
CA GLN A 191 3.93 6.81 -1.02
C GLN A 191 4.77 8.08 -0.92
N ASP A 192 4.33 9.18 -1.55
CA ASP A 192 5.03 10.47 -1.50
C ASP A 192 5.11 11.03 -0.08
N LYS A 193 4.02 10.93 0.69
CA LYS A 193 4.04 11.29 2.10
C LYS A 193 5.04 10.47 2.90
N ASN A 194 5.13 9.17 2.64
CA ASN A 194 6.06 8.28 3.32
C ASN A 194 7.52 8.62 2.95
N LEU A 195 7.80 8.84 1.66
CA LEU A 195 9.12 9.28 1.17
C LEU A 195 9.56 10.61 1.78
N SER A 196 8.61 11.55 1.97
CA SER A 196 8.90 12.87 2.52
C SER A 196 9.44 12.86 3.96
N LEU A 197 9.36 11.73 4.66
CA LEU A 197 9.91 11.53 6.00
C LEU A 197 11.39 11.13 6.01
N ILE A 198 11.96 10.71 4.88
CA ILE A 198 13.35 10.27 4.81
C ILE A 198 14.34 11.33 5.27
N PRO A 199 14.24 12.63 4.89
CA PRO A 199 15.12 13.66 5.39
C PRO A 199 15.08 13.78 6.92
N GLU A 200 13.88 13.79 7.52
CA GLU A 200 13.72 13.84 8.98
C GLU A 200 14.32 12.62 9.68
N TRP A 201 14.14 11.42 9.09
CA TRP A 201 14.74 10.19 9.61
C TRP A 201 16.27 10.29 9.64
N ARG A 202 16.89 10.81 8.57
CA ARG A 202 18.36 11.00 8.48
C ARG A 202 18.88 11.98 9.52
N GLU A 203 18.17 13.07 9.75
CA GLU A 203 18.55 14.04 10.80
C GLU A 203 18.59 13.38 12.18
N LYS A 204 17.68 12.46 12.45
CA LYS A 204 17.61 11.71 13.72
C LYS A 204 18.61 10.56 13.81
N ASN A 205 19.14 10.10 12.68
CA ASN A 205 20.02 8.93 12.58
C ASN A 205 21.33 9.29 11.84
N PRO A 206 22.17 10.20 12.35
CA PRO A 206 23.32 10.71 11.63
C PRO A 206 24.39 9.64 11.28
N ALA A 207 24.38 8.50 11.99
CA ALA A 207 25.28 7.38 11.71
C ALA A 207 24.93 6.62 10.40
N PHE A 208 23.83 6.95 9.70
CA PHE A 208 23.43 6.29 8.45
C PHE A 208 24.50 6.37 7.34
N MET A 209 25.42 7.34 7.43
CA MET A 209 26.56 7.48 6.50
C MET A 209 27.74 6.55 6.83
N ASP A 210 27.75 5.92 8.02
CA ASP A 210 28.74 4.92 8.37
C ASP A 210 28.26 3.54 7.92
N MET A 211 28.91 2.99 6.91
CA MET A 211 28.57 1.70 6.29
C MET A 211 28.53 0.51 7.26
N ASN A 212 29.24 0.61 8.38
CA ASN A 212 29.27 -0.44 9.40
C ASN A 212 28.19 -0.24 10.48
N SER A 213 27.38 0.81 10.35
CA SER A 213 26.33 1.10 11.30
C SER A 213 25.04 0.35 10.97
N LYS A 214 24.22 0.10 12.00
CA LYS A 214 22.86 -0.43 11.82
C LYS A 214 21.95 0.57 11.11
N GLU A 215 22.19 1.85 11.33
CA GLU A 215 21.48 2.96 10.72
C GLU A 215 21.70 3.01 9.19
N SER A 216 22.90 2.64 8.71
CA SER A 216 23.15 2.51 7.28
C SER A 216 22.34 1.37 6.65
N ASP A 217 22.31 0.19 7.28
CA ASP A 217 21.49 -0.93 6.83
C ASP A 217 20.01 -0.58 6.81
N GLU A 218 19.54 0.12 7.85
CA GLU A 218 18.15 0.56 7.95
C GLU A 218 17.82 1.61 6.88
N TYR A 219 18.69 2.56 6.63
CA TYR A 219 18.53 3.56 5.57
C TYR A 219 18.37 2.93 4.19
N ILE A 220 19.22 1.94 3.87
CA ILE A 220 19.13 1.21 2.60
C ILE A 220 17.77 0.52 2.47
N LYS A 221 17.31 -0.18 3.52
CA LYS A 221 16.00 -0.85 3.52
C LYS A 221 14.87 0.16 3.37
N ILE A 222 14.88 1.24 4.13
CA ILE A 222 13.89 2.31 4.03
C ILE A 222 13.84 2.87 2.61
N SER A 223 14.98 3.26 2.04
CA SER A 223 15.06 3.85 0.71
C SER A 223 14.54 2.89 -0.37
N MET A 224 14.98 1.62 -0.35
CA MET A 224 14.52 0.63 -1.34
C MET A 224 13.04 0.30 -1.19
N HIS A 225 12.59 0.03 0.03
CA HIS A 225 11.23 -0.43 0.25
C HIS A 225 10.19 0.68 0.15
N THR A 226 10.55 1.94 0.40
CA THR A 226 9.61 3.06 0.24
C THR A 226 9.43 3.45 -1.22
N LEU A 227 10.44 3.26 -2.07
CA LEU A 227 10.35 3.50 -3.51
C LEU A 227 9.54 2.42 -4.24
N GLY A 228 9.47 1.22 -3.67
CA GLY A 228 8.84 0.07 -4.32
C GLY A 228 9.76 -0.56 -5.38
N ASP A 229 9.25 -1.57 -6.06
CA ASP A 229 9.94 -2.30 -7.11
C ASP A 229 9.71 -1.63 -8.47
N ASN A 230 10.75 -1.12 -9.07
CA ASN A 230 10.69 -0.47 -10.39
C ASN A 230 10.40 -1.46 -11.54
N GLU A 231 10.66 -2.76 -11.34
CA GLU A 231 10.42 -3.76 -12.41
C GLU A 231 8.93 -4.10 -12.56
N ASN A 232 8.16 -4.10 -11.45
CA ASN A 232 6.75 -4.49 -11.47
C ASN A 232 5.85 -3.65 -10.55
N PRO A 233 5.77 -2.33 -10.73
CA PRO A 233 4.98 -1.46 -9.85
C PRO A 233 3.48 -1.82 -9.86
N THR A 234 2.94 -2.20 -11.01
CA THR A 234 1.52 -2.60 -11.15
C THR A 234 1.20 -3.82 -10.30
N LYS A 235 2.08 -4.83 -10.25
CA LYS A 235 1.85 -6.04 -9.43
C LYS A 235 1.89 -5.73 -7.94
N GLN A 236 2.74 -4.81 -7.51
CA GLN A 236 2.80 -4.39 -6.13
C GLN A 236 1.54 -3.63 -5.74
N ASN A 237 1.13 -2.66 -6.54
CA ASN A 237 -0.09 -1.91 -6.32
C ASN A 237 -1.33 -2.83 -6.30
N ASP A 238 -1.40 -3.82 -7.18
CA ASP A 238 -2.47 -4.82 -7.18
C ASP A 238 -2.57 -5.58 -5.84
N LYS A 239 -1.44 -5.93 -5.23
CA LYS A 239 -1.43 -6.59 -3.92
C LYS A 239 -1.90 -5.66 -2.81
N ILE A 240 -1.44 -4.41 -2.82
CA ILE A 240 -1.86 -3.38 -1.86
C ILE A 240 -3.36 -3.16 -1.96
N ILE A 241 -3.89 -2.96 -3.17
CA ILE A 241 -5.32 -2.73 -3.40
C ILE A 241 -6.14 -3.94 -2.95
N LYS A 242 -5.68 -5.16 -3.19
CA LYS A 242 -6.34 -6.37 -2.68
C LYS A 242 -6.41 -6.41 -1.15
N ASN A 243 -5.36 -5.96 -0.46
CA ASN A 243 -5.36 -5.88 0.99
C ASN A 243 -6.36 -4.81 1.48
N ILE A 244 -6.39 -3.64 0.83
CA ILE A 244 -7.37 -2.58 1.11
C ILE A 244 -8.81 -3.08 0.87
N MET A 245 -9.07 -3.76 -0.25
CA MET A 245 -10.40 -4.29 -0.58
C MET A 245 -10.95 -5.23 0.49
N LYS A 246 -10.09 -6.06 1.10
CA LYS A 246 -10.51 -6.96 2.20
C LYS A 246 -11.02 -6.16 3.39
N GLU A 247 -10.36 -5.05 3.71
CA GLU A 247 -10.71 -4.21 4.85
C GLU A 247 -11.99 -3.38 4.64
N VAL A 248 -12.22 -2.95 3.38
CA VAL A 248 -13.36 -2.08 3.04
C VAL A 248 -14.53 -2.85 2.39
N THR A 249 -14.55 -4.18 2.50
CA THR A 249 -15.67 -4.99 1.99
C THR A 249 -16.89 -4.80 2.88
N ILE A 250 -17.98 -4.31 2.28
CA ILE A 250 -19.24 -4.05 2.95
C ILE A 250 -19.85 -5.37 3.47
N ASP A 251 -20.14 -5.43 4.77
CA ASP A 251 -20.98 -6.50 5.32
C ASP A 251 -22.44 -6.22 5.04
N LYS A 252 -22.96 -6.88 4.00
CA LYS A 252 -24.34 -6.70 3.53
C LYS A 252 -25.40 -7.11 4.55
N GLN A 253 -25.07 -7.98 5.51
CA GLN A 253 -26.02 -8.42 6.53
C GLN A 253 -26.20 -7.37 7.61
N SER A 254 -25.10 -6.82 8.12
CA SER A 254 -25.14 -5.76 9.13
C SER A 254 -25.68 -4.45 8.56
N SER A 255 -25.34 -4.14 7.30
CA SER A 255 -25.78 -2.91 6.62
C SER A 255 -27.27 -2.92 6.25
N SER A 256 -27.86 -4.08 5.94
CA SER A 256 -29.31 -4.18 5.69
C SER A 256 -30.15 -3.96 6.95
N LEU A 257 -29.67 -4.34 8.14
CA LEU A 257 -30.34 -4.07 9.41
C LEU A 257 -30.42 -2.57 9.73
N LYS A 258 -29.36 -1.82 9.40
CA LYS A 258 -29.29 -0.36 9.56
C LYS A 258 -30.17 0.40 8.54
N GLN A 259 -30.50 -0.20 7.39
CA GLN A 259 -31.40 0.38 6.38
C GLN A 259 -32.90 0.24 6.74
N ALA A 260 -33.21 -0.68 7.65
CA ALA A 260 -34.61 -0.95 8.08
C ALA A 260 -35.02 -0.19 9.35
N SER A 261 -34.10 0.54 9.97
CA SER A 261 -34.31 1.38 11.14
C SER A 261 -34.50 2.84 10.75
#